data_1df250a1ba2c707b9853a0ecaf536610
#
_entry.id   1df250a1ba2c707b9853a0ecaf536610
#
_cell.length_a   1.000
_cell.length_b   1.000
_cell.length_c   1.000
_cell.angle_alpha   90.00
_cell.angle_beta   90.00
_cell.angle_gamma   90.00
#
_symmetry.space_group_name_H-M   'P 1'
#
loop_
_entity.id
_entity.type
_entity.pdbx_description
1 polymer ?
#
loop_
_entity_poly.entity_id
_entity_poly.type
_entity_poly.pdbx_seq_one_letter_code
_entity_poly.pdbx_strand_id
1 'polypeptide(L)'
;MILFVDINEDPNRAPACDKDICKLPDCFCSEDGTEVPGDLCPGGYECDRVPQMITITFDDAINQNNIDLYDDIFRRERRNANGCTIKGTFFVSHKYSNYSAVQNIHRLGHEIAAHSITHHDDEQFWSDGSVDDWAKEMAGSRLIIEKFANITDNSVLGLRAPYLRVGGNNQFTMMEEQSFLYDSSITAPLQNPPLWPYTMYFKMPHRCHGNLQNCPTRSHAVWEMVMNELDRREDPTVDEDLPGCAMIDSCSNILTGDQFYNFLTHNFYRHFDQNRAPLGLFYHSAWLKNNPEFADAFLYWIDEVLTNHKNAYFITMTQVIQWIQEPVDVDSAPNYAPWQERCDPGPRTECLVANRCKLSSDEVPGEVLNMQTCLRCPNKYPWLNDPTGNGIINKQ
;
A
#
# COMPACT_ATOMS: atom_id res chain seq x y z
N MET A 1 -2.68 11.56 -47.19
CA MET A 1 -2.85 11.61 -45.75
C MET A 1 -1.44 11.55 -45.16
N ILE A 2 -0.85 12.70 -44.81
CA ILE A 2 0.49 12.78 -44.25
C ILE A 2 0.32 12.50 -42.75
N LEU A 3 0.79 11.36 -42.29
CA LEU A 3 0.92 11.05 -40.86
C LEU A 3 1.99 12.01 -40.31
N PHE A 4 1.57 12.99 -39.52
CA PHE A 4 2.49 13.73 -38.67
C PHE A 4 2.95 12.77 -37.57
N VAL A 5 4.13 12.20 -37.76
CA VAL A 5 4.83 11.56 -36.64
C VAL A 5 5.31 12.69 -35.74
N ASP A 6 4.79 12.76 -34.52
CA ASP A 6 5.26 13.70 -33.51
C ASP A 6 6.66 13.26 -33.12
N ILE A 7 7.67 13.99 -33.61
CA ILE A 7 9.11 13.68 -33.39
C ILE A 7 9.56 13.87 -31.94
N ASN A 8 8.64 14.18 -31.02
CA ASN A 8 8.89 14.34 -29.58
C ASN A 8 8.38 13.17 -28.70
N GLU A 9 7.78 12.11 -29.25
CA GLU A 9 7.40 10.96 -28.45
C GLU A 9 8.62 10.08 -28.12
N ASP A 10 8.77 9.75 -26.84
CA ASP A 10 9.76 8.77 -26.37
C ASP A 10 9.49 7.43 -27.10
N PRO A 11 10.43 6.93 -27.93
CA PRO A 11 10.25 5.66 -28.66
C PRO A 11 10.11 4.44 -27.75
N ASN A 12 10.43 4.60 -26.46
CA ASN A 12 10.30 3.55 -25.45
C ASN A 12 9.03 3.68 -24.60
N ARG A 13 8.09 4.52 -25.02
CA ARG A 13 6.84 4.70 -24.32
C ARG A 13 6.04 3.39 -24.28
N ALA A 14 5.46 3.08 -23.11
CA ALA A 14 4.61 1.91 -22.93
C ALA A 14 3.44 1.93 -23.94
N PRO A 15 3.20 0.84 -24.67
CA PRO A 15 2.08 0.74 -25.59
C PRO A 15 0.74 0.70 -24.81
N ALA A 16 -0.36 0.93 -25.52
CA ALA A 16 -1.69 0.65 -24.98
C ALA A 16 -1.82 -0.83 -24.61
N CYS A 17 -2.67 -1.13 -23.62
CA CYS A 17 -2.91 -2.52 -23.23
C CYS A 17 -3.37 -3.37 -24.42
N ASP A 18 -2.73 -4.53 -24.57
CA ASP A 18 -3.11 -5.56 -25.52
C ASP A 18 -3.54 -6.80 -24.72
N LYS A 19 -4.84 -7.02 -24.62
CA LYS A 19 -5.43 -8.15 -23.90
C LYS A 19 -5.08 -9.52 -24.49
N ASP A 20 -4.62 -9.59 -25.74
CA ASP A 20 -4.16 -10.85 -26.35
C ASP A 20 -2.77 -11.24 -25.86
N ILE A 21 -1.97 -10.27 -25.47
CA ILE A 21 -0.60 -10.43 -24.96
C ILE A 21 -0.59 -10.42 -23.42
N CYS A 22 -1.30 -9.48 -22.78
CA CYS A 22 -1.37 -9.36 -21.32
C CYS A 22 -2.24 -10.47 -20.73
N LYS A 23 -1.61 -11.43 -20.08
CA LYS A 23 -2.30 -12.59 -19.49
C LYS A 23 -1.84 -12.80 -18.05
N LEU A 24 -2.77 -13.18 -17.19
CA LEU A 24 -2.48 -13.67 -15.84
C LEU A 24 -1.64 -14.97 -15.91
N PRO A 25 -0.78 -15.23 -14.96
CA PRO A 25 -0.58 -14.47 -13.72
C PRO A 25 0.38 -13.26 -13.85
N ASP A 26 1.06 -13.09 -14.97
CA ASP A 26 2.19 -12.16 -15.10
C ASP A 26 1.76 -10.75 -15.45
N CYS A 27 0.63 -10.58 -16.12
CA CYS A 27 0.15 -9.30 -16.60
C CYS A 27 -1.36 -9.16 -16.42
N PHE A 28 -1.76 -7.96 -15.96
CA PHE A 28 -3.16 -7.58 -15.86
C PHE A 28 -3.32 -6.10 -16.23
N CYS A 29 -4.25 -5.81 -17.14
CA CYS A 29 -4.67 -4.45 -17.48
C CYS A 29 -6.02 -4.16 -16.81
N SER A 30 -6.08 -3.09 -16.04
CA SER A 30 -7.37 -2.51 -15.62
C SER A 30 -7.93 -1.62 -16.74
N GLU A 31 -9.23 -1.57 -16.88
CA GLU A 31 -9.90 -0.73 -17.87
C GLU A 31 -10.36 0.58 -17.22
N ASP A 32 -10.42 1.64 -18.01
CA ASP A 32 -10.78 2.98 -17.57
C ASP A 32 -12.30 3.19 -17.31
N GLY A 33 -13.06 2.10 -17.19
CA GLY A 33 -14.50 2.16 -16.90
C GLY A 33 -15.38 2.67 -18.06
N THR A 34 -14.79 2.96 -19.22
CA THR A 34 -15.54 3.43 -20.41
C THR A 34 -16.10 2.30 -21.27
N GLU A 35 -15.69 1.05 -21.01
CA GLU A 35 -16.17 -0.12 -21.73
C GLU A 35 -17.27 -0.84 -20.95
N VAL A 36 -18.29 -1.10 -21.64
CA VAL A 36 -19.58 -1.78 -21.51
C VAL A 36 -19.89 -2.55 -20.21
N PRO A 37 -21.09 -2.34 -19.64
CA PRO A 37 -21.64 -3.21 -18.59
C PRO A 37 -21.74 -4.66 -19.11
N GLY A 38 -20.97 -5.54 -18.49
CA GLY A 38 -20.93 -6.98 -18.84
C GLY A 38 -19.53 -7.53 -18.98
N ASP A 39 -18.47 -6.72 -18.84
CA ASP A 39 -17.12 -7.22 -18.82
C ASP A 39 -16.88 -8.03 -17.55
N LEU A 40 -16.38 -9.23 -17.73
CA LEU A 40 -16.09 -10.18 -16.67
C LEU A 40 -14.98 -9.60 -15.78
N CYS A 41 -15.11 -9.77 -14.48
CA CYS A 41 -14.08 -9.45 -13.52
C CYS A 41 -12.84 -10.38 -13.68
N PRO A 42 -11.70 -10.11 -13.02
CA PRO A 42 -10.52 -10.96 -13.13
C PRO A 42 -10.85 -12.44 -13.00
N GLY A 43 -10.23 -13.27 -13.86
CA GLY A 43 -10.51 -14.72 -13.94
C GLY A 43 -11.72 -15.08 -14.79
N GLY A 44 -12.38 -14.11 -15.43
CA GLY A 44 -13.57 -14.37 -16.27
C GLY A 44 -14.83 -14.65 -15.45
N TYR A 45 -14.87 -14.22 -14.20
CA TYR A 45 -16.04 -14.36 -13.34
C TYR A 45 -17.03 -13.20 -13.55
N GLU A 46 -18.33 -13.48 -13.41
CA GLU A 46 -19.30 -12.44 -13.13
C GLU A 46 -18.91 -11.72 -11.83
N CYS A 47 -19.03 -10.39 -11.78
CA CYS A 47 -18.46 -9.62 -10.68
C CYS A 47 -19.10 -9.91 -9.31
N ASP A 48 -20.36 -10.33 -9.24
CA ASP A 48 -21.01 -10.78 -8.02
C ASP A 48 -20.42 -12.09 -7.45
N ARG A 49 -19.71 -12.86 -8.30
CA ARG A 49 -18.97 -14.06 -7.93
C ARG A 49 -17.55 -13.77 -7.41
N VAL A 50 -17.12 -12.53 -7.45
CA VAL A 50 -15.80 -12.10 -6.96
C VAL A 50 -15.90 -11.67 -5.50
N PRO A 51 -15.00 -12.13 -4.61
CA PRO A 51 -14.97 -11.65 -3.23
C PRO A 51 -14.60 -10.15 -3.19
N GLN A 52 -15.26 -9.37 -2.32
CA GLN A 52 -14.85 -7.99 -2.08
C GLN A 52 -13.59 -7.96 -1.21
N MET A 53 -12.51 -7.53 -1.77
CA MET A 53 -11.26 -7.33 -1.05
C MET A 53 -11.19 -5.91 -0.47
N ILE A 54 -10.75 -5.80 0.78
CA ILE A 54 -10.58 -4.52 1.49
C ILE A 54 -9.17 -4.50 2.05
N THR A 55 -8.41 -3.46 1.71
CA THR A 55 -7.06 -3.25 2.24
C THR A 55 -7.05 -2.05 3.19
N ILE A 56 -6.67 -2.29 4.45
CA ILE A 56 -6.41 -1.22 5.43
C ILE A 56 -4.92 -0.99 5.46
N THR A 57 -4.46 0.24 5.21
CA THR A 57 -3.04 0.56 5.24
C THR A 57 -2.73 1.74 6.14
N PHE A 58 -1.54 1.69 6.73
CA PHE A 58 -1.01 2.78 7.54
C PHE A 58 0.38 3.15 7.04
N ASP A 59 0.60 4.45 6.90
CA ASP A 59 1.89 5.01 6.54
C ASP A 59 2.64 5.46 7.79
N ASP A 60 3.97 5.63 7.67
CA ASP A 60 4.88 6.14 8.66
C ASP A 60 5.39 5.16 9.72
N ALA A 61 6.01 5.72 10.75
CA ALA A 61 6.68 4.99 11.81
C ALA A 61 5.71 4.21 12.70
N ILE A 62 6.04 2.96 12.99
CA ILE A 62 5.36 2.16 13.99
C ILE A 62 6.07 2.33 15.33
N ASN A 63 5.36 2.84 16.35
CA ASN A 63 5.92 3.05 17.68
C ASN A 63 4.83 3.04 18.76
N GLN A 64 5.19 3.39 19.98
CA GLN A 64 4.27 3.36 21.12
C GLN A 64 3.08 4.31 21.01
N ASN A 65 3.12 5.29 20.09
CA ASN A 65 2.03 6.25 19.94
C ASN A 65 0.86 5.66 19.13
N ASN A 66 1.06 4.55 18.40
CA ASN A 66 0.05 4.00 17.50
C ASN A 66 -0.21 2.49 17.64
N ILE A 67 0.59 1.74 18.39
CA ILE A 67 0.40 0.29 18.56
C ILE A 67 -0.96 -0.05 19.15
N ASP A 68 -1.45 0.71 20.13
CA ASP A 68 -2.74 0.51 20.78
C ASP A 68 -3.91 0.62 19.78
N LEU A 69 -3.85 1.58 18.86
CA LEU A 69 -4.83 1.70 17.77
C LEU A 69 -4.81 0.47 16.86
N TYR A 70 -3.62 -0.01 16.51
CA TYR A 70 -3.50 -1.21 15.67
C TYR A 70 -4.03 -2.46 16.38
N ASP A 71 -3.74 -2.61 17.69
CA ASP A 71 -4.28 -3.70 18.51
C ASP A 71 -5.81 -3.66 18.58
N ASP A 72 -6.41 -2.46 18.61
CA ASP A 72 -7.86 -2.28 18.60
C ASP A 72 -8.49 -2.59 17.23
N ILE A 73 -7.87 -2.17 16.14
CA ILE A 73 -8.36 -2.44 14.78
C ILE A 73 -8.26 -3.95 14.47
N PHE A 74 -7.09 -4.53 14.71
CA PHE A 74 -6.76 -5.91 14.31
C PHE A 74 -6.91 -6.93 15.44
N ARG A 75 -7.86 -6.69 16.36
CA ARG A 75 -8.12 -7.62 17.47
C ARG A 75 -8.51 -9.00 16.95
N ARG A 76 -8.20 -10.04 17.74
CA ARG A 76 -8.34 -11.45 17.35
C ARG A 76 -9.77 -11.90 17.07
N GLU A 77 -10.74 -11.20 17.58
CA GLU A 77 -12.17 -11.46 17.41
C GLU A 77 -12.66 -11.07 16.01
N ARG A 78 -11.98 -10.13 15.35
CA ARG A 78 -12.30 -9.72 13.99
C ARG A 78 -11.71 -10.71 12.99
N ARG A 79 -12.60 -11.51 12.41
CA ARG A 79 -12.22 -12.58 11.49
C ARG A 79 -12.99 -12.50 10.19
N ASN A 80 -12.27 -12.69 9.11
CA ASN A 80 -12.82 -12.96 7.79
C ASN A 80 -13.61 -14.27 7.77
N ALA A 81 -14.41 -14.49 6.74
CA ALA A 81 -15.23 -15.71 6.61
C ALA A 81 -14.42 -17.01 6.54
N ASN A 82 -13.13 -16.94 6.16
CA ASN A 82 -12.20 -18.08 6.20
C ASN A 82 -11.66 -18.40 7.62
N GLY A 83 -12.10 -17.68 8.63
CA GLY A 83 -11.67 -17.86 10.02
C GLY A 83 -10.36 -17.15 10.39
N CYS A 84 -9.62 -16.62 9.43
CA CYS A 84 -8.40 -15.85 9.69
C CYS A 84 -8.72 -14.46 10.25
N THR A 85 -7.91 -13.96 11.16
CA THR A 85 -8.01 -12.56 11.60
C THR A 85 -7.85 -11.61 10.43
N ILE A 86 -8.52 -10.46 10.48
CA ILE A 86 -8.32 -9.41 9.48
C ILE A 86 -6.87 -8.94 9.45
N LYS A 87 -6.38 -8.52 8.29
CA LYS A 87 -5.00 -8.11 8.08
C LYS A 87 -4.94 -6.70 7.51
N GLY A 88 -3.80 -6.04 7.70
CA GLY A 88 -3.48 -4.74 7.11
C GLY A 88 -2.07 -4.72 6.54
N THR A 89 -1.75 -3.68 5.78
CA THR A 89 -0.43 -3.42 5.22
C THR A 89 0.13 -2.13 5.84
N PHE A 90 1.38 -2.19 6.28
CA PHE A 90 2.06 -1.07 6.94
C PHE A 90 3.25 -0.63 6.09
N PHE A 91 3.19 0.58 5.57
CA PHE A 91 4.28 1.24 4.87
C PHE A 91 5.16 1.96 5.88
N VAL A 92 6.27 1.32 6.24
CA VAL A 92 7.06 1.72 7.42
C VAL A 92 8.22 2.62 7.02
N SER A 93 8.22 3.85 7.55
CA SER A 93 9.36 4.77 7.49
C SER A 93 10.37 4.44 8.61
N HIS A 94 11.67 4.70 8.35
CA HIS A 94 12.72 4.30 9.28
C HIS A 94 12.77 5.16 10.55
N LYS A 95 12.78 6.48 10.37
CA LYS A 95 12.91 7.43 11.49
C LYS A 95 11.75 7.24 12.47
N TYR A 96 12.06 7.11 13.76
CA TYR A 96 11.11 6.91 14.88
C TYR A 96 10.43 5.54 14.96
N SER A 97 10.78 4.58 14.12
CA SER A 97 10.19 3.24 14.16
C SER A 97 10.77 2.37 15.29
N ASN A 98 9.88 1.60 15.90
CA ASN A 98 10.20 0.54 16.85
C ASN A 98 10.15 -0.81 16.12
N TYR A 99 11.32 -1.34 15.77
CA TYR A 99 11.43 -2.58 15.01
C TYR A 99 10.98 -3.83 15.79
N SER A 100 10.94 -3.78 17.12
CA SER A 100 10.33 -4.86 17.88
C SER A 100 8.81 -4.91 17.71
N ALA A 101 8.17 -3.74 17.54
CA ALA A 101 6.76 -3.64 17.22
C ALA A 101 6.49 -4.04 15.76
N VAL A 102 7.30 -3.59 14.81
CA VAL A 102 7.24 -4.01 13.40
C VAL A 102 7.34 -5.55 13.31
N GLN A 103 8.29 -6.16 14.03
CA GLN A 103 8.43 -7.62 14.10
C GLN A 103 7.16 -8.28 14.64
N ASN A 104 6.52 -7.73 15.66
CA ASN A 104 5.29 -8.29 16.21
C ASN A 104 4.12 -8.18 15.23
N ILE A 105 3.96 -7.04 14.57
CA ILE A 105 2.93 -6.82 13.54
C ILE A 105 3.11 -7.83 12.39
N HIS A 106 4.33 -8.00 11.90
CA HIS A 106 4.65 -9.00 10.88
C HIS A 106 4.31 -10.42 11.36
N ARG A 107 4.70 -10.78 12.60
CA ARG A 107 4.40 -12.09 13.23
C ARG A 107 2.90 -12.35 13.31
N LEU A 108 2.08 -11.33 13.51
CA LEU A 108 0.61 -11.42 13.51
C LEU A 108 0.01 -11.63 12.12
N GLY A 109 0.84 -11.65 11.08
CA GLY A 109 0.45 -11.93 9.70
C GLY A 109 0.12 -10.69 8.87
N HIS A 110 0.36 -9.50 9.41
CA HIS A 110 0.24 -8.26 8.62
C HIS A 110 1.42 -8.12 7.66
N GLU A 111 1.20 -7.39 6.60
CA GLU A 111 2.24 -7.06 5.63
C GLU A 111 3.02 -5.82 6.07
N ILE A 112 4.34 -5.88 5.89
CA ILE A 112 5.25 -4.75 6.05
C ILE A 112 5.80 -4.37 4.68
N ALA A 113 5.73 -3.10 4.35
CA ALA A 113 6.23 -2.51 3.11
C ALA A 113 7.13 -1.31 3.40
N ALA A 114 7.92 -0.88 2.42
CA ALA A 114 8.88 0.21 2.58
C ALA A 114 8.22 1.59 2.39
N HIS A 115 8.60 2.54 3.26
CA HIS A 115 8.18 3.95 3.16
C HIS A 115 9.36 4.90 3.41
N SER A 116 10.52 4.56 2.83
CA SER A 116 11.77 5.33 2.87
C SER A 116 12.54 5.32 4.20
N ILE A 117 13.78 5.79 4.12
CA ILE A 117 14.66 6.01 5.29
C ILE A 117 14.47 7.40 5.86
N THR A 118 14.61 8.42 5.01
CA THR A 118 14.67 9.81 5.47
C THR A 118 13.31 10.47 5.56
N HIS A 119 12.35 10.01 4.76
CA HIS A 119 11.10 10.71 4.50
C HIS A 119 11.38 12.18 4.15
N HIS A 120 12.22 12.39 3.12
CA HIS A 120 12.78 13.68 2.77
C HIS A 120 11.69 14.74 2.59
N ASP A 121 11.84 15.89 3.27
CA ASP A 121 10.80 16.93 3.35
C ASP A 121 10.58 17.68 2.01
N ASP A 122 11.57 17.68 1.12
CA ASP A 122 11.43 18.25 -0.22
C ASP A 122 10.73 17.25 -1.13
N GLU A 123 9.48 17.53 -1.46
CA GLU A 123 8.69 16.69 -2.35
C GLU A 123 9.28 16.57 -3.77
N GLN A 124 10.05 17.58 -4.22
CA GLN A 124 10.73 17.56 -5.52
C GLN A 124 11.81 16.47 -5.57
N PHE A 125 12.45 16.16 -4.43
CA PHE A 125 13.39 15.06 -4.32
C PHE A 125 12.78 13.74 -4.82
N TRP A 126 11.52 13.46 -4.48
CA TRP A 126 10.85 12.23 -4.87
C TRP A 126 10.51 12.21 -6.37
N SER A 127 9.99 13.31 -6.91
CA SER A 127 9.63 13.36 -8.33
C SER A 127 10.82 13.35 -9.29
N ASP A 128 11.97 13.91 -8.88
CA ASP A 128 13.16 14.06 -9.71
C ASP A 128 14.30 13.10 -9.37
N GLY A 129 14.13 12.29 -8.31
CA GLY A 129 15.13 11.36 -7.78
C GLY A 129 15.68 10.42 -8.86
N SER A 130 16.99 10.19 -8.82
CA SER A 130 17.64 9.18 -9.66
C SER A 130 17.30 7.76 -9.19
N VAL A 131 17.61 6.76 -10.03
CA VAL A 131 17.49 5.34 -9.64
C VAL A 131 18.28 5.05 -8.35
N ASP A 132 19.47 5.64 -8.19
CA ASP A 132 20.32 5.47 -7.00
C ASP A 132 19.71 6.13 -5.74
N ASP A 133 19.10 7.31 -5.87
CA ASP A 133 18.41 7.97 -4.75
C ASP A 133 17.23 7.12 -4.28
N TRP A 134 16.40 6.62 -5.18
CA TRP A 134 15.31 5.72 -4.87
C TRP A 134 15.78 4.40 -4.26
N ALA A 135 16.89 3.83 -4.76
CA ALA A 135 17.47 2.61 -4.20
C ALA A 135 17.96 2.81 -2.77
N LYS A 136 18.66 3.91 -2.50
CA LYS A 136 19.13 4.24 -1.14
C LYS A 136 17.96 4.39 -0.17
N GLU A 137 16.92 5.10 -0.57
CA GLU A 137 15.73 5.34 0.25
C GLU A 137 14.89 4.07 0.45
N MET A 138 14.46 3.40 -0.61
CA MET A 138 13.48 2.33 -0.56
C MET A 138 14.10 0.95 -0.35
N ALA A 139 15.10 0.56 -1.14
CA ALA A 139 15.77 -0.70 -0.93
C ALA A 139 16.61 -0.67 0.37
N GLY A 140 17.20 0.48 0.71
CA GLY A 140 17.83 0.69 2.00
C GLY A 140 16.84 0.54 3.15
N SER A 141 15.64 1.12 3.06
CA SER A 141 14.57 0.95 4.07
C SER A 141 14.17 -0.52 4.23
N ARG A 142 13.98 -1.25 3.13
CA ARG A 142 13.71 -2.69 3.16
C ARG A 142 14.80 -3.46 3.92
N LEU A 143 16.07 -3.20 3.63
CA LEU A 143 17.19 -3.84 4.32
C LEU A 143 17.19 -3.55 5.84
N ILE A 144 16.87 -2.32 6.23
CA ILE A 144 16.73 -1.95 7.65
C ILE A 144 15.57 -2.71 8.30
N ILE A 145 14.41 -2.73 7.66
CA ILE A 145 13.21 -3.43 8.14
C ILE A 145 13.51 -4.92 8.31
N GLU A 146 13.97 -5.59 7.26
CA GLU A 146 14.28 -7.01 7.27
C GLU A 146 15.28 -7.36 8.37
N LYS A 147 16.35 -6.58 8.49
CA LYS A 147 17.38 -6.79 9.52
C LYS A 147 16.82 -6.58 10.93
N PHE A 148 16.29 -5.40 11.23
CA PHE A 148 16.02 -5.00 12.62
C PHE A 148 14.65 -5.45 13.15
N ALA A 149 13.70 -5.75 12.27
CA ALA A 149 12.47 -6.47 12.61
C ALA A 149 12.60 -7.99 12.46
N ASN A 150 13.80 -8.51 12.12
CA ASN A 150 14.07 -9.93 11.94
C ASN A 150 13.09 -10.62 10.99
N ILE A 151 12.81 -9.98 9.86
CA ILE A 151 11.97 -10.52 8.78
C ILE A 151 12.91 -11.21 7.79
N THR A 152 12.83 -12.54 7.68
CA THR A 152 13.80 -13.35 6.92
C THR A 152 13.18 -14.14 5.77
N ASP A 153 11.91 -13.90 5.50
CA ASP A 153 11.11 -14.62 4.51
C ASP A 153 10.95 -13.87 3.18
N ASN A 154 11.71 -12.78 2.99
CA ASN A 154 11.65 -11.90 1.81
C ASN A 154 10.24 -11.35 1.52
N SER A 155 9.45 -11.10 2.56
CA SER A 155 8.06 -10.66 2.44
C SER A 155 7.88 -9.14 2.39
N VAL A 156 8.94 -8.34 2.46
CA VAL A 156 8.89 -6.89 2.26
C VAL A 156 8.90 -6.59 0.77
N LEU A 157 7.73 -6.68 0.13
CA LEU A 157 7.59 -6.70 -1.32
C LEU A 157 7.09 -5.39 -1.93
N GLY A 158 6.41 -4.57 -1.15
CA GLY A 158 5.81 -3.33 -1.62
C GLY A 158 6.51 -2.08 -1.15
N LEU A 159 6.19 -0.98 -1.80
CA LEU A 159 6.58 0.36 -1.34
C LEU A 159 5.47 1.39 -1.57
N ARG A 160 5.54 2.49 -0.84
CA ARG A 160 4.77 3.72 -1.09
C ARG A 160 5.71 4.92 -0.97
N ALA A 161 5.64 5.82 -1.95
CA ALA A 161 6.41 7.05 -1.96
C ALA A 161 5.89 8.03 -0.90
N PRO A 162 6.77 8.69 -0.12
CA PRO A 162 6.38 9.81 0.71
C PRO A 162 5.61 10.87 -0.07
N TYR A 163 4.60 11.45 0.58
CA TYR A 163 3.69 12.45 -0.02
C TYR A 163 2.96 11.95 -1.27
N LEU A 164 2.96 10.63 -1.54
CA LEU A 164 2.49 10.03 -2.78
C LEU A 164 3.19 10.61 -4.03
N ARG A 165 4.44 11.06 -3.89
CA ARG A 165 5.22 11.66 -4.98
C ARG A 165 5.91 10.60 -5.81
N VAL A 166 5.36 10.34 -6.99
CA VAL A 166 5.86 9.33 -7.92
C VAL A 166 7.10 9.82 -8.66
N GLY A 167 8.15 9.00 -8.70
CA GLY A 167 9.46 9.32 -9.30
C GLY A 167 9.62 8.86 -10.75
N GLY A 168 8.52 8.64 -11.46
CA GLY A 168 8.54 8.29 -12.87
C GLY A 168 9.29 7.01 -13.19
N ASN A 169 9.87 6.96 -14.37
CA ASN A 169 10.62 5.77 -14.82
C ASN A 169 11.81 5.42 -13.90
N ASN A 170 12.39 6.39 -13.18
CA ASN A 170 13.52 6.11 -12.29
C ASN A 170 13.09 5.28 -11.07
N GLN A 171 11.96 5.61 -10.44
CA GLN A 171 11.38 4.83 -9.35
C GLN A 171 11.10 3.41 -9.81
N PHE A 172 10.40 3.23 -10.93
CA PHE A 172 10.00 1.91 -11.41
C PHE A 172 11.19 1.09 -11.94
N THR A 173 12.20 1.70 -12.53
CA THR A 173 13.47 1.03 -12.84
C THR A 173 14.16 0.52 -11.58
N MET A 174 14.22 1.34 -10.51
CA MET A 174 14.76 0.90 -9.22
C MET A 174 13.96 -0.29 -8.68
N MET A 175 12.64 -0.26 -8.78
CA MET A 175 11.79 -1.36 -8.29
C MET A 175 12.08 -2.67 -9.01
N GLU A 176 12.27 -2.64 -10.33
CA GLU A 176 12.67 -3.81 -11.11
C GLU A 176 14.06 -4.32 -10.68
N GLU A 177 15.06 -3.43 -10.61
CA GLU A 177 16.43 -3.77 -10.21
C GLU A 177 16.51 -4.34 -8.79
N GLN A 178 15.66 -3.87 -7.89
CA GLN A 178 15.61 -4.29 -6.49
C GLN A 178 14.53 -5.34 -6.21
N SER A 179 13.81 -5.83 -7.23
CA SER A 179 12.77 -6.86 -7.10
C SER A 179 11.66 -6.49 -6.10
N PHE A 180 11.16 -5.27 -6.17
CA PHE A 180 9.89 -4.91 -5.55
C PHE A 180 8.73 -5.44 -6.41
N LEU A 181 7.71 -5.98 -5.76
CA LEU A 181 6.53 -6.52 -6.44
C LEU A 181 5.57 -5.42 -6.87
N TYR A 182 5.33 -4.44 -6.01
CA TYR A 182 4.33 -3.41 -6.27
C TYR A 182 4.69 -2.03 -5.69
N ASP A 183 4.18 -1.01 -6.38
CA ASP A 183 4.01 0.36 -5.88
C ASP A 183 2.56 0.57 -5.42
N SER A 184 2.36 1.48 -4.46
CA SER A 184 1.05 1.99 -4.08
C SER A 184 1.15 3.50 -3.82
N SER A 185 1.55 4.24 -4.85
CA SER A 185 1.72 5.70 -4.76
C SER A 185 0.92 6.45 -5.83
N ILE A 186 0.55 5.77 -6.93
CA ILE A 186 -0.20 6.40 -8.01
C ILE A 186 -1.68 6.51 -7.64
N THR A 187 -2.21 7.73 -7.66
CA THR A 187 -3.62 8.00 -7.43
C THR A 187 -4.39 8.00 -8.75
N ALA A 188 -5.54 7.37 -8.77
CA ALA A 188 -6.49 7.47 -9.88
C ALA A 188 -7.60 8.46 -9.54
N PRO A 189 -8.02 9.30 -10.50
CA PRO A 189 -9.15 10.21 -10.30
C PRO A 189 -10.41 9.46 -9.88
N LEU A 190 -11.29 10.13 -9.15
CA LEU A 190 -12.61 9.59 -8.81
C LEU A 190 -13.35 9.20 -10.09
N GLN A 191 -13.65 7.90 -10.22
CA GLN A 191 -14.37 7.33 -11.36
C GLN A 191 -15.23 6.15 -10.94
N ASN A 192 -16.22 5.81 -11.75
CA ASN A 192 -17.09 4.67 -11.60
C ASN A 192 -17.14 3.85 -12.90
N PRO A 193 -16.86 2.55 -12.81
CA PRO A 193 -16.40 1.79 -11.65
C PRO A 193 -14.97 2.16 -11.22
N PRO A 194 -14.55 1.83 -9.96
CA PRO A 194 -13.17 1.95 -9.52
C PRO A 194 -12.22 1.05 -10.33
N LEU A 195 -10.96 1.43 -10.40
CA LEU A 195 -9.94 0.63 -11.09
C LEU A 195 -9.50 -0.57 -10.26
N TRP A 196 -9.26 -1.68 -10.94
CA TRP A 196 -8.49 -2.79 -10.42
C TRP A 196 -6.99 -2.44 -10.38
N PRO A 197 -6.20 -3.03 -9.46
CA PRO A 197 -4.73 -3.02 -9.57
C PRO A 197 -4.30 -3.57 -10.92
N TYR A 198 -3.23 -3.03 -11.48
CA TYR A 198 -2.75 -3.38 -12.82
C TYR A 198 -1.23 -3.50 -12.87
N THR A 199 -0.71 -4.12 -13.92
CA THR A 199 0.74 -4.17 -14.15
C THR A 199 1.19 -3.03 -15.06
N MET A 200 2.38 -2.52 -14.81
CA MET A 200 2.98 -1.40 -15.55
C MET A 200 3.64 -1.84 -16.87
N TYR A 201 3.37 -3.04 -17.38
CA TYR A 201 3.84 -3.47 -18.72
C TYR A 201 3.29 -2.62 -19.85
N PHE A 202 2.11 -2.06 -19.66
CA PHE A 202 1.40 -1.23 -20.61
C PHE A 202 1.17 0.17 -20.05
N LYS A 203 0.70 1.07 -20.92
CA LYS A 203 0.29 2.41 -20.50
C LYS A 203 -0.76 2.32 -19.39
N MET A 204 -0.61 3.16 -18.37
CA MET A 204 -1.61 3.27 -17.30
C MET A 204 -3.02 3.50 -17.87
N PRO A 205 -4.06 2.88 -17.26
CA PRO A 205 -5.44 2.99 -17.73
C PRO A 205 -6.09 4.35 -17.46
N HIS A 206 -5.42 5.23 -16.74
CA HIS A 206 -5.90 6.57 -16.40
C HIS A 206 -4.84 7.64 -16.64
N ARG A 207 -5.23 8.90 -16.60
CA ARG A 207 -4.29 10.02 -16.66
C ARG A 207 -3.41 10.07 -15.40
N CYS A 208 -2.19 10.56 -15.55
CA CYS A 208 -1.38 10.93 -14.39
C CYS A 208 -2.11 12.04 -13.62
N HIS A 209 -2.46 11.76 -12.36
CA HIS A 209 -3.36 12.59 -11.56
C HIS A 209 -2.64 13.13 -10.32
N GLY A 210 -2.96 14.35 -9.95
CA GLY A 210 -2.34 15.07 -8.84
C GLY A 210 -1.32 16.11 -9.28
N ASN A 211 -1.04 17.05 -8.38
CA ASN A 211 -0.05 18.09 -8.63
C ASN A 211 1.37 17.53 -8.57
N LEU A 212 2.25 17.92 -9.48
CA LEU A 212 3.65 17.53 -9.53
C LEU A 212 3.90 16.02 -9.65
N GLN A 213 2.93 15.23 -10.10
CA GLN A 213 3.10 13.80 -10.31
C GLN A 213 3.96 13.52 -11.54
N ASN A 214 4.98 12.69 -11.37
CA ASN A 214 5.85 12.19 -12.42
C ASN A 214 5.57 10.70 -12.66
N CYS A 215 4.44 10.40 -13.31
CA CYS A 215 4.08 9.01 -13.58
C CYS A 215 5.00 8.37 -14.62
N PRO A 216 5.28 7.06 -14.52
CA PRO A 216 6.12 6.37 -15.50
C PRO A 216 5.47 6.35 -16.88
N THR A 217 6.29 6.47 -17.90
CA THR A 217 5.87 6.47 -19.30
C THR A 217 6.32 5.25 -20.07
N ARG A 218 7.25 4.45 -19.51
CA ARG A 218 7.80 3.22 -20.09
C ARG A 218 7.16 1.98 -19.47
N SER A 219 7.37 0.84 -20.08
CA SER A 219 6.95 -0.45 -19.56
C SER A 219 7.85 -0.89 -18.41
N HIS A 220 7.22 -1.39 -17.33
CA HIS A 220 7.91 -1.92 -16.15
C HIS A 220 7.24 -3.20 -15.65
N ALA A 221 8.03 -4.17 -15.20
CA ALA A 221 7.56 -5.45 -14.67
C ALA A 221 7.15 -5.33 -13.18
N VAL A 222 6.26 -4.39 -12.86
CA VAL A 222 5.84 -4.03 -11.51
C VAL A 222 4.33 -3.91 -11.47
N TRP A 223 3.71 -4.30 -10.34
CA TRP A 223 2.29 -4.05 -10.08
C TRP A 223 2.08 -2.64 -9.53
N GLU A 224 0.97 -2.04 -9.92
CA GLU A 224 0.43 -0.84 -9.29
C GLU A 224 -0.81 -1.19 -8.48
N MET A 225 -0.69 -1.08 -7.16
CA MET A 225 -1.82 -1.12 -6.23
C MET A 225 -2.45 0.27 -6.17
N VAL A 226 -3.12 0.61 -7.27
CA VAL A 226 -3.64 1.95 -7.52
C VAL A 226 -4.51 2.47 -6.37
N MET A 227 -4.27 3.71 -6.00
CA MET A 227 -5.05 4.40 -4.97
C MET A 227 -6.24 5.10 -5.63
N ASN A 228 -7.36 4.38 -5.74
CA ASN A 228 -8.61 4.97 -6.22
C ASN A 228 -9.06 6.09 -5.28
N GLU A 229 -9.32 7.27 -5.81
CA GLU A 229 -9.96 8.32 -5.01
C GLU A 229 -11.32 7.86 -4.50
N LEU A 230 -11.57 8.12 -3.23
CA LEU A 230 -12.82 7.84 -2.56
C LEU A 230 -13.80 9.00 -2.77
N ASP A 231 -15.05 8.66 -2.98
CA ASP A 231 -16.13 9.63 -3.12
C ASP A 231 -16.51 10.18 -1.75
N ARG A 232 -16.25 11.46 -1.54
CA ARG A 232 -16.49 12.16 -0.27
C ARG A 232 -17.76 13.00 -0.25
N ARG A 233 -18.60 12.86 -1.28
CA ARG A 233 -19.87 13.55 -1.35
C ARG A 233 -20.87 12.90 -0.38
N GLU A 234 -21.59 13.72 0.39
CA GLU A 234 -22.68 13.25 1.25
C GLU A 234 -23.88 12.79 0.41
N ASP A 235 -24.17 13.51 -0.66
CA ASP A 235 -25.18 13.16 -1.67
C ASP A 235 -24.59 13.22 -3.07
N PRO A 236 -24.18 12.06 -3.64
CA PRO A 236 -23.60 11.99 -4.97
C PRO A 236 -24.50 12.50 -6.10
N THR A 237 -25.80 12.67 -5.83
CA THR A 237 -26.77 13.14 -6.85
C THR A 237 -26.84 14.67 -6.93
N VAL A 238 -26.36 15.38 -5.91
CA VAL A 238 -26.51 16.83 -5.76
C VAL A 238 -25.18 17.60 -5.92
N ASP A 239 -24.07 17.01 -5.49
CA ASP A 239 -22.75 17.64 -5.47
C ASP A 239 -21.79 16.95 -6.45
N GLU A 240 -21.88 17.35 -7.73
CA GLU A 240 -21.09 16.74 -8.81
C GLU A 240 -19.63 17.22 -8.87
N ASP A 241 -19.32 18.40 -8.30
CA ASP A 241 -18.02 19.06 -8.47
C ASP A 241 -17.00 18.77 -7.36
N LEU A 242 -17.37 18.04 -6.31
CA LEU A 242 -16.46 17.76 -5.21
C LEU A 242 -15.45 16.66 -5.60
N PRO A 243 -14.13 16.97 -5.68
CA PRO A 243 -13.12 15.98 -6.04
C PRO A 243 -13.03 14.88 -4.99
N GLY A 244 -12.60 13.69 -5.39
CA GLY A 244 -12.30 12.60 -4.48
C GLY A 244 -11.11 12.88 -3.57
N CYS A 245 -10.82 11.92 -2.69
CA CYS A 245 -9.62 11.94 -1.85
C CYS A 245 -8.97 10.55 -1.85
N ALA A 246 -7.65 10.47 -2.03
CA ALA A 246 -6.93 9.19 -2.02
C ALA A 246 -6.63 8.73 -0.58
N MET A 247 -6.04 9.60 0.25
CA MET A 247 -5.84 9.34 1.67
C MET A 247 -7.07 9.81 2.45
N ILE A 248 -7.60 8.99 3.33
CA ILE A 248 -8.83 9.30 4.09
C ILE A 248 -8.65 10.52 4.98
N ASP A 249 -7.49 10.68 5.57
CA ASP A 249 -7.13 11.83 6.39
C ASP A 249 -6.95 13.15 5.59
N SER A 250 -6.98 13.08 4.27
CA SER A 250 -7.06 14.25 3.39
C SER A 250 -8.48 14.66 3.01
N CYS A 251 -9.50 13.90 3.41
CA CYS A 251 -10.90 14.15 3.09
C CYS A 251 -11.48 15.25 4.01
N SER A 252 -11.27 16.51 3.65
CA SER A 252 -11.48 17.68 4.51
C SER A 252 -12.94 18.00 4.90
N ASN A 253 -13.92 17.39 4.24
CA ASN A 253 -15.34 17.62 4.52
C ASN A 253 -15.97 16.62 5.50
N ILE A 254 -15.21 15.63 5.96
CA ILE A 254 -15.66 14.62 6.94
C ILE A 254 -15.33 15.15 8.33
N LEU A 255 -16.34 15.56 9.08
CA LEU A 255 -16.18 16.31 10.33
C LEU A 255 -16.73 15.56 11.58
N THR A 256 -17.55 14.52 11.39
CA THR A 256 -18.16 13.75 12.48
C THR A 256 -18.00 12.25 12.26
N GLY A 257 -18.13 11.46 13.34
CA GLY A 257 -18.12 10.00 13.26
C GLY A 257 -19.23 9.44 12.36
N ASP A 258 -20.44 10.03 12.41
CA ASP A 258 -21.56 9.62 11.55
C ASP A 258 -21.28 9.89 10.06
N GLN A 259 -20.72 11.05 9.74
CA GLN A 259 -20.29 11.34 8.36
C GLN A 259 -19.21 10.37 7.90
N PHE A 260 -18.27 10.03 8.77
CA PHE A 260 -17.22 9.09 8.45
C PHE A 260 -17.76 7.68 8.22
N TYR A 261 -18.66 7.21 9.05
CA TYR A 261 -19.34 5.93 8.86
C TYR A 261 -20.09 5.88 7.52
N ASN A 262 -20.86 6.94 7.20
CA ASN A 262 -21.60 7.03 5.93
C ASN A 262 -20.64 7.06 4.73
N PHE A 263 -19.53 7.78 4.82
CA PHE A 263 -18.49 7.82 3.81
C PHE A 263 -17.88 6.44 3.54
N LEU A 264 -17.53 5.70 4.58
CA LEU A 264 -17.00 4.33 4.46
C LEU A 264 -18.02 3.40 3.82
N THR A 265 -19.28 3.48 4.26
CA THR A 265 -20.38 2.68 3.75
C THR A 265 -20.68 2.98 2.27
N HIS A 266 -20.72 4.27 1.89
CA HIS A 266 -20.91 4.68 0.51
C HIS A 266 -19.82 4.13 -0.40
N ASN A 267 -18.54 4.30 -0.03
CA ASN A 267 -17.43 3.82 -0.83
C ASN A 267 -17.35 2.28 -0.86
N PHE A 268 -17.75 1.60 0.22
CA PHE A 268 -17.85 0.15 0.20
C PHE A 268 -18.84 -0.32 -0.87
N TYR A 269 -20.05 0.22 -0.89
CA TYR A 269 -21.06 -0.17 -1.89
C TYR A 269 -20.70 0.28 -3.30
N ARG A 270 -19.98 1.39 -3.45
CA ARG A 270 -19.42 1.82 -4.74
C ARG A 270 -18.48 0.79 -5.37
N HIS A 271 -17.73 0.03 -4.55
CA HIS A 271 -16.89 -1.09 -5.00
C HIS A 271 -17.70 -2.39 -5.07
N PHE A 272 -18.46 -2.67 -4.03
CA PHE A 272 -19.18 -3.94 -3.84
C PHE A 272 -20.27 -4.19 -4.88
N ASP A 273 -21.05 -3.17 -5.25
CA ASP A 273 -22.18 -3.30 -6.17
C ASP A 273 -21.80 -3.12 -7.65
N GLN A 274 -20.57 -2.69 -7.94
CA GLN A 274 -20.15 -2.46 -9.32
C GLN A 274 -19.24 -3.59 -9.82
N ASN A 275 -17.93 -3.40 -9.67
CA ASN A 275 -16.94 -4.32 -10.29
C ASN A 275 -16.07 -5.05 -9.28
N ARG A 276 -16.35 -4.99 -7.97
CA ARG A 276 -15.57 -5.65 -6.92
C ARG A 276 -14.09 -5.27 -6.88
N ALA A 277 -13.66 -4.20 -7.56
CA ALA A 277 -12.30 -3.71 -7.41
C ALA A 277 -11.95 -3.54 -5.93
N PRO A 278 -10.74 -3.87 -5.50
CA PRO A 278 -10.35 -3.79 -4.09
C PRO A 278 -10.59 -2.40 -3.51
N LEU A 279 -11.26 -2.32 -2.36
CA LEU A 279 -11.43 -1.07 -1.62
C LEU A 279 -10.17 -0.80 -0.80
N GLY A 280 -9.43 0.24 -1.14
CA GLY A 280 -8.28 0.71 -0.38
C GLY A 280 -8.69 1.77 0.65
N LEU A 281 -8.29 1.57 1.91
CA LEU A 281 -8.47 2.51 3.02
C LEU A 281 -7.09 2.90 3.55
N PHE A 282 -6.65 4.11 3.27
CA PHE A 282 -5.28 4.58 3.49
C PHE A 282 -5.25 5.67 4.55
N TYR A 283 -4.40 5.49 5.59
CA TYR A 283 -4.39 6.34 6.78
C TYR A 283 -2.98 6.69 7.25
N HIS A 284 -2.86 7.85 7.90
CA HIS A 284 -1.87 8.08 8.94
C HIS A 284 -2.53 7.86 10.31
N SER A 285 -1.93 7.04 11.15
CA SER A 285 -2.52 6.63 12.43
C SER A 285 -2.89 7.80 13.35
N ALA A 286 -2.14 8.90 13.26
CA ALA A 286 -2.36 10.10 14.05
C ALA A 286 -3.77 10.70 13.82
N TRP A 287 -4.31 10.57 12.61
CA TRP A 287 -5.64 11.11 12.31
C TRP A 287 -6.74 10.39 13.12
N LEU A 288 -6.74 9.07 13.17
CA LEU A 288 -7.68 8.29 13.98
C LEU A 288 -7.42 8.49 15.49
N LYS A 289 -6.15 8.56 15.92
CA LYS A 289 -5.78 8.77 17.32
C LYS A 289 -6.25 10.12 17.86
N ASN A 290 -6.20 11.15 17.03
CA ASN A 290 -6.62 12.51 17.40
C ASN A 290 -8.14 12.72 17.31
N ASN A 291 -8.86 11.80 16.70
CA ASN A 291 -10.31 11.87 16.48
C ASN A 291 -10.99 10.57 16.96
N PRO A 292 -11.23 10.40 18.27
CA PRO A 292 -11.78 9.15 18.82
C PRO A 292 -13.11 8.74 18.19
N GLU A 293 -13.98 9.69 17.85
CA GLU A 293 -15.27 9.40 17.18
C GLU A 293 -15.09 8.76 15.79
N PHE A 294 -14.01 9.12 15.07
CA PHE A 294 -13.68 8.47 13.80
C PHE A 294 -13.14 7.07 14.02
N ALA A 295 -12.29 6.88 15.04
CA ALA A 295 -11.83 5.56 15.41
C ALA A 295 -13.00 4.64 15.77
N ASP A 296 -13.94 5.09 16.60
CA ASP A 296 -15.14 4.34 16.99
C ASP A 296 -16.01 4.01 15.77
N ALA A 297 -16.25 4.98 14.89
CA ALA A 297 -17.02 4.79 13.65
C ALA A 297 -16.35 3.75 12.73
N PHE A 298 -15.03 3.79 12.60
CA PHE A 298 -14.27 2.84 11.81
C PHE A 298 -14.33 1.41 12.36
N LEU A 299 -14.16 1.26 13.67
CA LEU A 299 -14.25 -0.02 14.36
C LEU A 299 -15.66 -0.63 14.20
N TYR A 300 -16.68 0.19 14.37
CA TYR A 300 -18.07 -0.23 14.18
C TYR A 300 -18.35 -0.68 12.75
N TRP A 301 -17.90 0.11 11.77
CA TRP A 301 -18.04 -0.22 10.34
C TRP A 301 -17.35 -1.54 9.97
N ILE A 302 -16.12 -1.79 10.48
CA ILE A 302 -15.42 -3.07 10.25
C ILE A 302 -16.26 -4.25 10.78
N ASP A 303 -16.76 -4.12 12.02
CA ASP A 303 -17.56 -5.17 12.67
C ASP A 303 -18.88 -5.43 11.91
N GLU A 304 -19.49 -4.39 11.36
CA GLU A 304 -20.69 -4.50 10.55
C GLU A 304 -20.43 -5.18 9.20
N VAL A 305 -19.36 -4.79 8.49
CA VAL A 305 -18.97 -5.44 7.21
C VAL A 305 -18.70 -6.93 7.45
N LEU A 306 -17.95 -7.29 8.48
CA LEU A 306 -17.65 -8.69 8.82
C LEU A 306 -18.89 -9.49 9.19
N THR A 307 -19.90 -8.84 9.76
CA THR A 307 -21.16 -9.48 10.15
C THR A 307 -22.05 -9.72 8.95
N ASN A 308 -22.23 -8.70 8.11
CA ASN A 308 -23.26 -8.67 7.07
C ASN A 308 -22.76 -9.16 5.71
N HIS A 309 -21.47 -9.09 5.43
CA HIS A 309 -20.89 -9.40 4.11
C HIS A 309 -19.85 -10.53 4.20
N LYS A 310 -20.32 -11.78 4.19
CA LYS A 310 -19.42 -12.97 4.30
C LYS A 310 -18.52 -13.20 3.08
N ASN A 311 -18.76 -12.49 2.01
CA ASN A 311 -17.93 -12.45 0.81
C ASN A 311 -16.99 -11.22 0.77
N ALA A 312 -16.87 -10.47 1.87
CA ALA A 312 -15.90 -9.40 2.04
C ALA A 312 -14.72 -9.89 2.92
N TYR A 313 -13.49 -9.54 2.51
CA TYR A 313 -12.26 -9.97 3.14
C TYR A 313 -11.32 -8.81 3.36
N PHE A 314 -10.92 -8.58 4.62
CA PHE A 314 -9.86 -7.64 4.97
C PHE A 314 -8.52 -8.36 4.91
N ILE A 315 -7.74 -8.04 3.88
CA ILE A 315 -6.50 -8.73 3.52
C ILE A 315 -5.38 -7.73 3.19
N THR A 316 -4.17 -8.23 3.00
CA THR A 316 -3.00 -7.40 2.65
C THR A 316 -2.97 -7.09 1.15
N MET A 317 -2.18 -6.10 0.75
CA MET A 317 -1.99 -5.75 -0.66
C MET A 317 -1.36 -6.88 -1.46
N THR A 318 -0.35 -7.57 -0.90
CA THR A 318 0.22 -8.76 -1.55
C THR A 318 -0.83 -9.85 -1.75
N GLN A 319 -1.73 -10.07 -0.80
CA GLN A 319 -2.80 -11.06 -0.93
C GLN A 319 -3.85 -10.68 -2.00
N VAL A 320 -4.07 -9.38 -2.23
CA VAL A 320 -4.88 -8.91 -3.37
C VAL A 320 -4.20 -9.28 -4.70
N ILE A 321 -2.91 -8.99 -4.85
CA ILE A 321 -2.15 -9.33 -6.07
C ILE A 321 -2.17 -10.83 -6.32
N GLN A 322 -1.92 -11.64 -5.30
CA GLN A 322 -1.97 -13.11 -5.39
C GLN A 322 -3.34 -13.58 -5.88
N TRP A 323 -4.43 -12.99 -5.36
CA TRP A 323 -5.76 -13.34 -5.83
C TRP A 323 -5.98 -12.94 -7.31
N ILE A 324 -5.51 -11.76 -7.74
CA ILE A 324 -5.63 -11.35 -9.15
C ILE A 324 -4.83 -12.30 -10.05
N GLN A 325 -3.67 -12.76 -9.61
CA GLN A 325 -2.83 -13.71 -10.37
C GLN A 325 -3.48 -15.10 -10.53
N GLU A 326 -4.17 -15.58 -9.51
CA GLU A 326 -4.90 -16.86 -9.49
C GLU A 326 -6.32 -16.68 -8.94
N PRO A 327 -7.23 -16.06 -9.69
CA PRO A 327 -8.56 -15.75 -9.20
C PRO A 327 -9.38 -16.98 -8.84
N VAL A 328 -10.06 -16.92 -7.71
CA VAL A 328 -11.06 -17.89 -7.27
C VAL A 328 -12.38 -17.19 -6.96
N ASP A 329 -13.48 -17.87 -7.12
CA ASP A 329 -14.80 -17.32 -6.83
C ASP A 329 -15.12 -17.26 -5.33
N VAL A 330 -16.24 -16.62 -4.98
CA VAL A 330 -16.68 -16.43 -3.58
C VAL A 330 -16.85 -17.76 -2.82
N ASP A 331 -17.21 -18.85 -3.50
CA ASP A 331 -17.40 -20.15 -2.83
C ASP A 331 -16.07 -20.82 -2.51
N SER A 332 -15.05 -20.55 -3.32
CA SER A 332 -13.69 -21.08 -3.16
C SER A 332 -12.82 -20.21 -2.27
N ALA A 333 -13.12 -18.91 -2.16
CA ALA A 333 -12.33 -17.93 -1.41
C ALA A 333 -12.05 -18.31 0.06
N PRO A 334 -12.98 -18.95 0.82
CA PRO A 334 -12.68 -19.38 2.20
C PRO A 334 -11.52 -20.39 2.30
N ASN A 335 -11.25 -21.15 1.24
CA ASN A 335 -10.18 -22.15 1.19
C ASN A 335 -8.98 -21.72 0.33
N TYR A 336 -8.93 -20.47 -0.10
CA TYR A 336 -7.84 -19.95 -0.92
C TYR A 336 -6.53 -19.93 -0.14
N ALA A 337 -5.56 -20.73 -0.57
CA ALA A 337 -4.33 -21.00 0.18
C ALA A 337 -3.52 -19.73 0.51
N PRO A 338 -3.31 -18.76 -0.42
CA PRO A 338 -2.57 -17.54 -0.08
C PRO A 338 -3.23 -16.69 1.02
N TRP A 339 -4.55 -16.75 1.18
CA TRP A 339 -5.24 -16.03 2.26
C TRP A 339 -5.21 -16.77 3.60
N GLN A 340 -4.80 -18.04 3.59
CA GLN A 340 -4.60 -18.81 4.81
C GLN A 340 -3.14 -18.79 5.29
N GLU A 341 -2.22 -18.39 4.45
CA GLU A 341 -0.87 -18.10 4.87
C GLU A 341 -0.88 -17.07 6.00
N ARG A 342 -0.15 -17.32 7.06
CA ARG A 342 -0.12 -16.47 8.26
C ARG A 342 -1.50 -16.19 8.89
N CYS A 343 -2.48 -17.06 8.66
CA CYS A 343 -3.80 -16.99 9.30
C CYS A 343 -3.64 -16.99 10.83
N ASP A 344 -2.81 -17.89 11.33
CA ASP A 344 -2.43 -17.93 12.74
C ASP A 344 -1.14 -17.13 12.97
N PRO A 345 -1.03 -16.47 14.15
CA PRO A 345 0.20 -15.78 14.50
C PRO A 345 1.41 -16.71 14.45
N GLY A 346 2.48 -16.26 13.83
CA GLY A 346 3.77 -16.93 13.87
C GLY A 346 4.29 -17.13 15.31
N PRO A 347 5.32 -17.92 15.51
CA PRO A 347 5.88 -18.19 16.83
C PRO A 347 6.23 -16.88 17.54
N ARG A 348 5.97 -16.84 18.85
CA ARG A 348 6.31 -15.66 19.65
C ARG A 348 7.83 -15.49 19.64
N THR A 349 8.29 -14.30 19.31
CA THR A 349 9.71 -13.99 19.38
C THR A 349 10.19 -13.98 20.82
N GLU A 350 11.46 -14.33 21.06
CA GLU A 350 12.06 -14.35 22.41
C GLU A 350 12.27 -12.95 23.01
N CYS A 351 11.89 -11.89 22.29
CA CYS A 351 12.07 -10.53 22.72
C CYS A 351 10.95 -10.10 23.69
N LEU A 352 11.15 -10.41 24.97
CA LEU A 352 10.29 -9.87 26.02
C LEU A 352 10.56 -8.39 26.30
N VAL A 353 11.81 -7.92 26.07
CA VAL A 353 12.22 -6.54 26.23
C VAL A 353 13.10 -6.16 25.05
N ALA A 354 12.67 -5.13 24.32
CA ALA A 354 13.44 -4.60 23.20
C ALA A 354 14.69 -3.86 23.67
N ASN A 355 15.79 -3.99 22.93
CA ASN A 355 16.97 -3.16 23.08
C ASN A 355 16.65 -1.72 22.66
N ARG A 356 16.93 -0.76 23.51
CA ARG A 356 16.82 0.68 23.23
C ARG A 356 18.19 1.20 22.80
N CYS A 357 18.33 1.46 21.53
CA CYS A 357 19.58 1.91 20.92
C CYS A 357 19.59 3.42 20.79
N LYS A 358 20.58 4.05 21.38
CA LYS A 358 20.84 5.48 21.25
C LYS A 358 22.11 5.66 20.43
N LEU A 359 21.98 6.10 19.20
CA LEU A 359 23.00 6.00 18.18
C LEU A 359 23.22 7.34 17.47
N SER A 360 24.36 7.50 16.82
CA SER A 360 24.65 8.59 15.89
C SER A 360 24.87 8.01 14.49
N SER A 361 24.61 8.82 13.46
CA SER A 361 24.98 8.53 12.08
C SER A 361 26.05 9.52 11.62
N ASP A 362 27.00 9.07 10.81
CA ASP A 362 27.98 9.95 10.20
C ASP A 362 27.36 10.84 9.13
N GLU A 363 26.20 10.45 8.61
CA GLU A 363 25.44 11.16 7.58
C GLU A 363 24.51 12.24 8.16
N VAL A 364 24.24 12.18 9.48
CA VAL A 364 23.40 13.16 10.20
C VAL A 364 24.19 13.66 11.41
N PRO A 365 25.23 14.46 11.18
CA PRO A 365 26.14 14.86 12.25
C PRO A 365 25.44 15.75 13.29
N GLY A 366 25.73 15.47 14.56
CA GLY A 366 25.19 16.24 15.70
C GLY A 366 23.83 15.75 16.19
N GLU A 367 23.17 14.83 15.50
CA GLU A 367 21.93 14.21 15.99
C GLU A 367 22.21 12.90 16.73
N VAL A 368 21.43 12.68 17.77
CA VAL A 368 21.35 11.39 18.46
C VAL A 368 19.98 10.80 18.17
N LEU A 369 19.99 9.69 17.47
CA LEU A 369 18.80 9.02 16.99
C LEU A 369 18.52 7.77 17.84
N ASN A 370 17.24 7.48 18.07
CA ASN A 370 16.82 6.36 18.87
C ASN A 370 16.11 5.33 17.97
N MET A 371 16.42 4.06 18.20
CA MET A 371 15.67 2.94 17.63
C MET A 371 15.48 1.84 18.66
N GLN A 372 14.49 0.99 18.45
CA GLN A 372 14.23 -0.18 19.29
C GLN A 372 14.19 -1.42 18.40
N THR A 373 14.81 -2.49 18.86
CA THR A 373 14.86 -3.77 18.15
C THR A 373 15.03 -4.93 19.13
N CYS A 374 14.59 -6.11 18.79
CA CYS A 374 14.89 -7.33 19.53
C CYS A 374 16.34 -7.79 19.34
N LEU A 375 16.99 -7.35 18.29
CA LEU A 375 18.37 -7.69 17.99
C LEU A 375 19.36 -6.78 18.75
N ARG A 376 20.64 -7.15 18.71
CA ARG A 376 21.70 -6.30 19.23
C ARG A 376 21.71 -4.96 18.50
N CYS A 377 21.91 -3.87 19.27
CA CYS A 377 22.06 -2.55 18.68
C CYS A 377 23.22 -2.51 17.67
N PRO A 378 23.04 -1.85 16.53
CA PRO A 378 24.13 -1.63 15.58
C PRO A 378 25.16 -0.63 16.14
N ASN A 379 26.29 -0.49 15.45
CA ASN A 379 27.35 0.44 15.87
C ASN A 379 26.99 1.90 15.56
N LYS A 380 26.26 2.13 14.48
CA LYS A 380 25.78 3.43 14.01
C LYS A 380 24.28 3.35 13.77
N TYR A 381 23.60 4.50 13.77
CA TYR A 381 22.22 4.58 13.34
C TYR A 381 22.16 4.26 11.83
N PRO A 382 21.37 3.26 11.41
CA PRO A 382 21.24 2.92 10.00
C PRO A 382 20.78 4.12 9.18
N TRP A 383 21.39 4.32 8.02
CA TRP A 383 21.07 5.44 7.14
C TRP A 383 21.33 5.09 5.66
N LEU A 384 21.22 6.06 4.76
CA LEU A 384 21.26 5.88 3.30
C LEU A 384 22.47 5.10 2.78
N ASN A 385 23.68 5.41 3.24
CA ASN A 385 24.91 4.73 2.79
C ASN A 385 25.37 3.61 3.74
N ASP A 386 24.70 3.42 4.87
CA ASP A 386 24.94 2.32 5.81
C ASP A 386 23.63 1.81 6.41
N PRO A 387 22.74 1.20 5.63
CA PRO A 387 21.46 0.67 6.12
C PRO A 387 21.64 -0.48 7.12
N THR A 388 22.83 -1.02 7.23
CA THR A 388 23.13 -2.06 8.21
C THR A 388 23.61 -1.53 9.57
N GLY A 389 24.00 -0.25 9.66
CA GLY A 389 24.52 0.37 10.87
C GLY A 389 25.84 -0.22 11.37
N ASN A 390 26.63 -0.81 10.50
CA ASN A 390 27.93 -1.40 10.87
C ASN A 390 29.07 -0.38 10.93
N GLY A 391 28.86 0.81 10.37
CA GLY A 391 29.84 1.84 10.12
C GLY A 391 30.39 1.74 8.69
N ILE A 392 30.56 2.87 8.03
CA ILE A 392 31.10 2.94 6.67
C ILE A 392 32.54 2.44 6.72
N ILE A 393 32.80 1.28 6.13
CA ILE A 393 34.17 0.80 5.94
C ILE A 393 34.73 1.60 4.77
N ASN A 394 35.47 2.68 5.04
CA ASN A 394 36.28 3.33 4.03
C ASN A 394 37.25 2.28 3.47
N LYS A 395 36.96 1.75 2.29
CA LYS A 395 37.97 0.99 1.54
C LYS A 395 39.08 2.00 1.18
N GLN A 396 40.18 1.94 1.92
CA GLN A 396 41.43 2.60 1.56
C GLN A 396 41.99 2.01 0.26
#